data_26f3d42f6a741a7447788b6d5a1e92a0
#
_entry.id   26f3d42f6a741a7447788b6d5a1e92a0
#
_cell.length_a   1.000
_cell.length_b   1.000
_cell.length_c   1.000
_cell.angle_alpha   90.00
_cell.angle_beta   90.00
_cell.angle_gamma   90.00
#
_symmetry.space_group_name_H-M   'P 1'
#
loop_
_entity.id
_entity.type
_entity.pdbx_description
1 polymer ?
#
loop_
_entity_poly.entity_id
_entity_poly.type
_entity_poly.pdbx_seq_one_letter_code
_entity_poly.pdbx_strand_id
1 'polypeptide(L)'
;MSAKKKAQFDAKKTLETIEDQFEMVQILNEEGEIVNEGAMPELTDEQLEELMTRMVYTRILDQRSISLNRQGRLGFYAPTAGQEASQIASHFALEKEDWILPGYRDVPQIVWHGLPLYQAFLFSRGHYHGNQVPEGLNVLAPQIIIGAQYIQNAGVALGLKKRGKKAVAVTYTGDGGSSQGDFYEGINFAGAFNAPAIFIVQNNQFAISTPREKQTAAKTIAQKGVAAGLPSVLVDGMDPLAVYAVTHEARERALNGEGPTLIETVCYRYGPHTMAGDDPTRYRTSDMDTEWEKKDPLVRFRKYLEGKGLWSEEK
;
A
#
# COMPACT_ATOMS: atom_id res chain seq x y z
N MET A 1 -14.32 34.54 -43.67
CA MET A 1 -13.70 33.83 -42.54
C MET A 1 -14.77 32.96 -41.86
N SER A 2 -14.73 31.65 -42.09
CA SER A 2 -15.70 30.71 -41.49
C SER A 2 -15.40 30.57 -40.02
N ALA A 3 -16.33 30.94 -39.15
CA ALA A 3 -16.25 30.70 -37.74
C ALA A 3 -16.22 29.19 -37.51
N LYS A 4 -15.08 28.62 -37.06
CA LYS A 4 -15.01 27.23 -36.62
C LYS A 4 -16.05 27.06 -35.52
N LYS A 5 -17.11 26.28 -35.78
CA LYS A 5 -18.04 25.85 -34.74
C LYS A 5 -17.21 25.20 -33.65
N LYS A 6 -17.23 25.75 -32.41
CA LYS A 6 -16.65 25.07 -31.24
C LYS A 6 -17.34 23.69 -31.10
N ALA A 7 -16.56 22.66 -30.88
CA ALA A 7 -17.11 21.34 -30.63
C ALA A 7 -18.12 21.42 -29.48
N GLN A 8 -19.23 20.70 -29.59
CA GLN A 8 -20.33 20.73 -28.65
C GLN A 8 -19.97 20.02 -27.33
N PHE A 9 -18.89 19.26 -27.33
CA PHE A 9 -18.30 18.62 -26.14
C PHE A 9 -16.77 18.67 -26.23
N ASP A 10 -16.12 18.67 -25.07
CA ASP A 10 -14.67 18.70 -24.95
C ASP A 10 -14.21 17.51 -24.04
N ALA A 11 -13.78 16.44 -24.70
CA ALA A 11 -13.35 15.23 -24.03
C ALA A 11 -12.10 15.46 -23.16
N LYS A 12 -11.21 16.39 -23.56
CA LYS A 12 -10.03 16.74 -22.78
C LYS A 12 -10.42 17.39 -21.44
N LYS A 13 -11.41 18.32 -21.48
CA LYS A 13 -11.93 18.95 -20.27
C LYS A 13 -12.57 17.93 -19.32
N THR A 14 -13.26 16.91 -19.85
CA THR A 14 -13.82 15.83 -19.01
C THR A 14 -12.73 15.07 -18.29
N LEU A 15 -11.63 14.74 -18.97
CA LEU A 15 -10.48 14.10 -18.35
C LEU A 15 -9.84 14.97 -17.26
N GLU A 16 -9.58 16.25 -17.56
CA GLU A 16 -9.04 17.22 -16.60
C GLU A 16 -9.93 17.32 -15.34
N THR A 17 -11.25 17.34 -15.48
CA THR A 17 -12.19 17.37 -14.34
C THR A 17 -12.07 16.14 -13.44
N ILE A 18 -11.82 14.95 -14.03
CA ILE A 18 -11.59 13.73 -13.23
C ILE A 18 -10.25 13.80 -12.51
N GLU A 19 -9.22 14.27 -13.19
CA GLU A 19 -7.87 14.39 -12.61
C GLU A 19 -7.82 15.35 -11.43
N ASP A 20 -8.54 16.47 -11.52
CA ASP A 20 -8.59 17.51 -10.48
C ASP A 20 -9.37 17.07 -9.23
N GLN A 21 -10.06 15.92 -9.24
CA GLN A 21 -10.75 15.36 -8.08
C GLN A 21 -9.83 14.58 -7.14
N PHE A 22 -8.59 14.29 -7.55
CA PHE A 22 -7.65 13.48 -6.77
C PHE A 22 -6.60 14.35 -6.08
N GLU A 23 -7.05 15.09 -5.06
CA GLU A 23 -6.12 15.72 -4.10
C GLU A 23 -5.52 14.66 -3.17
N MET A 24 -4.24 14.81 -2.85
CA MET A 24 -3.56 13.87 -1.97
C MET A 24 -3.95 14.11 -0.51
N VAL A 25 -4.50 13.09 0.12
CA VAL A 25 -4.77 13.12 1.57
C VAL A 25 -3.45 13.09 2.32
N GLN A 26 -3.23 14.08 3.16
CA GLN A 26 -2.09 14.21 4.05
C GLN A 26 -2.56 14.73 5.41
N ILE A 27 -1.99 14.25 6.49
CA ILE A 27 -2.27 14.69 7.87
C ILE A 27 -1.03 15.31 8.49
N LEU A 28 0.14 14.68 8.31
CA LEU A 28 1.42 15.20 8.79
C LEU A 28 2.27 15.72 7.63
N ASN A 29 2.92 16.87 7.81
CA ASN A 29 3.98 17.32 6.91
C ASN A 29 5.32 16.61 7.25
N GLU A 30 6.37 16.92 6.52
CA GLU A 30 7.71 16.33 6.69
C GLU A 30 8.36 16.68 8.03
N GLU A 31 7.90 17.75 8.69
CA GLU A 31 8.32 18.18 10.03
C GLU A 31 7.54 17.50 11.16
N GLY A 32 6.54 16.67 10.81
CA GLY A 32 5.67 16.00 11.79
C GLY A 32 4.59 16.92 12.36
N GLU A 33 4.31 18.05 11.70
CA GLU A 33 3.24 18.96 12.09
C GLU A 33 1.92 18.56 11.44
N ILE A 34 0.82 18.73 12.16
CA ILE A 34 -0.52 18.44 11.64
C ILE A 34 -0.93 19.54 10.65
N VAL A 35 -1.18 19.15 9.40
CA VAL A 35 -1.67 20.04 8.34
C VAL A 35 -3.15 19.85 8.01
N ASN A 36 -3.76 18.76 8.52
CA ASN A 36 -5.17 18.46 8.32
C ASN A 36 -5.78 17.85 9.59
N GLU A 37 -6.19 18.69 10.52
CA GLU A 37 -6.82 18.26 11.77
C GLU A 37 -8.15 17.52 11.54
N GLY A 38 -8.88 17.89 10.49
CA GLY A 38 -10.20 17.28 10.20
C GLY A 38 -10.13 15.82 9.75
N ALA A 39 -8.93 15.35 9.36
CA ALA A 39 -8.70 13.97 8.95
C ALA A 39 -7.96 13.14 10.02
N MET A 40 -7.65 13.73 11.19
CA MET A 40 -6.96 13.02 12.27
C MET A 40 -7.74 11.80 12.74
N PRO A 41 -7.10 10.61 12.77
CA PRO A 41 -7.75 9.41 13.30
C PRO A 41 -7.82 9.44 14.84
N GLU A 42 -8.85 8.81 15.39
CA GLU A 42 -8.97 8.59 16.82
C GLU A 42 -8.10 7.41 17.27
N LEU A 43 -6.79 7.69 17.49
CA LEU A 43 -5.84 6.73 18.04
C LEU A 43 -5.43 7.14 19.46
N THR A 44 -5.36 6.16 20.37
CA THR A 44 -4.79 6.40 21.70
C THR A 44 -3.29 6.59 21.64
N ASP A 45 -2.70 7.15 22.69
CA ASP A 45 -1.25 7.33 22.78
C ASP A 45 -0.51 5.99 22.69
N GLU A 46 -1.05 4.92 23.28
CA GLU A 46 -0.50 3.56 23.21
C GLU A 46 -0.56 3.00 21.76
N GLN A 47 -1.63 3.28 21.03
CA GLN A 47 -1.75 2.88 19.64
C GLN A 47 -0.78 3.63 18.73
N LEU A 48 -0.54 4.91 19.00
CA LEU A 48 0.46 5.70 18.28
C LEU A 48 1.89 5.16 18.53
N GLU A 49 2.24 4.86 19.78
CA GLU A 49 3.53 4.23 20.13
C GLU A 49 3.67 2.85 19.50
N GLU A 50 2.63 2.04 19.51
CA GLU A 50 2.63 0.70 18.89
C GLU A 50 2.82 0.80 17.36
N LEU A 51 2.14 1.72 16.68
CA LEU A 51 2.30 1.95 15.26
C LEU A 51 3.76 2.30 14.92
N MET A 52 4.37 3.21 15.67
CA MET A 52 5.78 3.56 15.51
C MET A 52 6.69 2.36 15.74
N THR A 53 6.45 1.60 16.81
CA THR A 53 7.21 0.40 17.14
C THR A 53 7.17 -0.63 16.01
N ARG A 54 6.01 -0.86 15.41
CA ARG A 54 5.86 -1.79 14.27
C ARG A 54 6.57 -1.29 13.03
N MET A 55 6.56 0.00 12.76
CA MET A 55 7.28 0.60 11.63
C MET A 55 8.80 0.49 11.82
N VAL A 56 9.32 0.80 13.01
CA VAL A 56 10.75 0.64 13.35
C VAL A 56 11.18 -0.83 13.24
N TYR A 57 10.39 -1.75 13.81
CA TYR A 57 10.65 -3.18 13.67
C TYR A 57 10.74 -3.60 12.20
N THR A 58 9.84 -3.10 11.36
CA THR A 58 9.80 -3.40 9.92
C THR A 58 11.07 -2.90 9.22
N ARG A 59 11.55 -1.68 9.54
CA ARG A 59 12.82 -1.15 9.01
C ARG A 59 14.01 -2.01 9.44
N ILE A 60 14.06 -2.44 10.70
CA ILE A 60 15.12 -3.30 11.22
C ILE A 60 15.06 -4.68 10.56
N LEU A 61 13.86 -5.25 10.40
CA LEU A 61 13.65 -6.51 9.70
C LEU A 61 14.17 -6.45 8.26
N ASP A 62 13.89 -5.36 7.55
CA ASP A 62 14.37 -5.14 6.19
C ASP A 62 15.91 -5.12 6.13
N GLN A 63 16.55 -4.33 6.97
CA GLN A 63 18.02 -4.24 7.04
C GLN A 63 18.67 -5.58 7.35
N ARG A 64 18.09 -6.34 8.30
CA ARG A 64 18.58 -7.67 8.67
C ARG A 64 18.37 -8.68 7.54
N SER A 65 17.24 -8.62 6.85
CA SER A 65 16.95 -9.50 5.70
C SER A 65 17.91 -9.25 4.54
N ILE A 66 18.21 -7.99 4.23
CA ILE A 66 19.23 -7.61 3.25
C ILE A 66 20.60 -8.18 3.65
N SER A 67 21.00 -8.05 4.92
CA SER A 67 22.25 -8.58 5.42
C SER A 67 22.32 -10.12 5.30
N LEU A 68 21.25 -10.82 5.69
CA LEU A 68 21.14 -12.28 5.57
C LEU A 68 21.18 -12.74 4.10
N ASN A 69 20.55 -11.98 3.19
CA ASN A 69 20.59 -12.27 1.76
C ASN A 69 22.03 -12.16 1.21
N ARG A 70 22.73 -11.06 1.54
CA ARG A 70 24.14 -10.85 1.13
C ARG A 70 25.08 -11.95 1.65
N GLN A 71 24.74 -12.56 2.78
CA GLN A 71 25.49 -13.70 3.34
C GLN A 71 25.07 -15.05 2.73
N GLY A 72 24.15 -15.09 1.77
CA GLY A 72 23.61 -16.32 1.19
C GLY A 72 22.73 -17.13 2.12
N ARG A 73 22.32 -16.56 3.26
CA ARG A 73 21.50 -17.23 4.31
C ARG A 73 20.00 -17.06 4.04
N LEU A 74 19.61 -16.01 3.32
CA LEU A 74 18.25 -15.77 2.83
C LEU A 74 18.25 -15.89 1.31
N GLY A 75 17.14 -16.35 0.72
CA GLY A 75 16.95 -16.47 -0.73
C GLY A 75 16.38 -15.20 -1.35
N PHE A 76 15.29 -15.32 -2.09
CA PHE A 76 14.60 -14.17 -2.67
C PHE A 76 14.19 -13.17 -1.59
N TYR A 77 14.56 -11.92 -1.79
CA TYR A 77 14.14 -10.83 -0.91
C TYR A 77 13.89 -9.54 -1.70
N ALA A 78 12.78 -8.90 -1.43
CA ALA A 78 12.40 -7.61 -1.98
C ALA A 78 12.40 -6.57 -0.85
N PRO A 79 13.36 -5.63 -0.81
CA PRO A 79 13.46 -4.61 0.23
C PRO A 79 12.19 -3.78 0.37
N THR A 80 11.85 -3.43 1.62
CA THR A 80 10.62 -2.70 1.97
C THR A 80 10.87 -1.30 2.52
N ALA A 81 12.11 -0.97 2.86
CA ALA A 81 12.46 0.33 3.44
C ALA A 81 11.95 1.50 2.57
N GLY A 82 11.32 2.48 3.24
CA GLY A 82 10.62 3.62 2.63
C GLY A 82 9.11 3.39 2.45
N GLN A 83 8.61 2.17 2.61
CA GLN A 83 7.19 1.85 2.48
C GLN A 83 6.50 1.54 3.83
N GLU A 84 7.16 1.79 4.96
CA GLU A 84 6.68 1.37 6.28
C GLU A 84 5.33 1.99 6.62
N ALA A 85 5.10 3.27 6.32
CA ALA A 85 3.80 3.89 6.55
C ALA A 85 2.72 3.24 5.68
N SER A 86 2.98 3.11 4.37
CA SER A 86 2.04 2.46 3.45
C SER A 86 1.69 1.03 3.89
N GLN A 87 2.68 0.25 4.33
CA GLN A 87 2.51 -1.16 4.69
C GLN A 87 1.92 -1.34 6.08
N ILE A 88 2.52 -0.70 7.06
CA ILE A 88 2.20 -0.97 8.46
C ILE A 88 0.98 -0.20 8.93
N ALA A 89 0.83 1.08 8.52
CA ALA A 89 -0.34 1.83 8.94
C ALA A 89 -1.62 1.30 8.26
N SER A 90 -1.56 0.87 7.00
CA SER A 90 -2.70 0.21 6.37
C SER A 90 -3.04 -1.12 7.05
N HIS A 91 -2.05 -1.92 7.43
CA HIS A 91 -2.28 -3.15 8.20
C HIS A 91 -2.82 -2.85 9.60
N PHE A 92 -2.35 -1.78 10.26
CA PHE A 92 -2.78 -1.40 11.60
C PHE A 92 -4.27 -1.03 11.68
N ALA A 93 -4.86 -0.65 10.55
CA ALA A 93 -6.29 -0.40 10.40
C ALA A 93 -7.15 -1.67 10.24
N LEU A 94 -6.54 -2.85 10.17
CA LEU A 94 -7.22 -4.13 9.98
C LEU A 94 -7.38 -4.92 11.28
N GLU A 95 -8.38 -5.79 11.29
CA GLU A 95 -8.61 -6.75 12.37
C GLU A 95 -8.17 -8.16 11.92
N LYS A 96 -7.95 -9.07 12.89
CA LYS A 96 -7.51 -10.46 12.61
C LYS A 96 -8.50 -11.32 11.81
N GLU A 97 -9.76 -10.90 11.76
CA GLU A 97 -10.81 -11.52 10.97
C GLU A 97 -10.70 -11.17 9.49
N ASP A 98 -10.01 -10.07 9.17
CA ASP A 98 -9.81 -9.61 7.79
C ASP A 98 -8.82 -10.52 7.05
N TRP A 99 -8.97 -10.59 5.75
CA TRP A 99 -8.11 -11.41 4.90
C TRP A 99 -7.05 -10.57 4.20
N ILE A 100 -5.81 -11.03 4.21
CA ILE A 100 -4.70 -10.40 3.49
C ILE A 100 -4.25 -11.28 2.32
N LEU A 101 -4.26 -10.69 1.13
CA LEU A 101 -3.76 -11.30 -0.09
C LEU A 101 -2.49 -10.55 -0.53
N PRO A 102 -1.31 -10.99 -0.08
CA PRO A 102 -0.07 -10.25 -0.27
C PRO A 102 0.55 -10.46 -1.64
N GLY A 103 1.26 -9.46 -2.13
CA GLY A 103 2.33 -9.62 -3.11
C GLY A 103 3.64 -10.05 -2.43
N TYR A 104 4.70 -10.20 -3.20
CA TYR A 104 5.99 -10.68 -2.70
C TYR A 104 6.72 -9.67 -1.79
N ARG A 105 6.33 -8.38 -1.78
CA ARG A 105 6.94 -7.34 -0.92
C ARG A 105 6.15 -7.11 0.37
N ASP A 106 5.03 -7.79 0.55
CA ASP A 106 4.10 -7.53 1.65
C ASP A 106 4.32 -8.49 2.85
N VAL A 107 5.57 -8.93 3.01
CA VAL A 107 5.98 -9.78 4.14
C VAL A 107 5.74 -9.11 5.50
N PRO A 108 6.02 -7.82 5.69
CA PRO A 108 5.77 -7.17 6.97
C PRO A 108 4.30 -7.24 7.40
N GLN A 109 3.36 -6.97 6.49
CA GLN A 109 1.92 -6.99 6.79
C GLN A 109 1.46 -8.37 7.24
N ILE A 110 1.87 -9.43 6.54
CA ILE A 110 1.45 -10.78 6.89
C ILE A 110 2.10 -11.29 8.19
N VAL A 111 3.31 -10.85 8.50
CA VAL A 111 3.97 -11.16 9.78
C VAL A 111 3.22 -10.49 10.93
N TRP A 112 2.86 -9.22 10.81
CA TRP A 112 2.05 -8.52 11.81
C TRP A 112 0.62 -9.06 11.90
N HIS A 113 0.10 -9.67 10.82
CA HIS A 113 -1.19 -10.35 10.85
C HIS A 113 -1.15 -11.72 11.55
N GLY A 114 0.04 -12.23 11.85
CA GLY A 114 0.26 -13.45 12.62
C GLY A 114 1.04 -14.55 11.92
N LEU A 115 1.52 -14.34 10.69
CA LEU A 115 2.41 -15.33 10.04
C LEU A 115 3.75 -15.36 10.79
N PRO A 116 4.20 -16.54 11.30
CA PRO A 116 5.50 -16.64 11.95
C PRO A 116 6.63 -16.20 11.03
N LEU A 117 7.53 -15.33 11.52
CA LEU A 117 8.64 -14.78 10.73
C LEU A 117 9.53 -15.85 10.10
N TYR A 118 9.77 -16.97 10.82
CA TYR A 118 10.56 -18.06 10.25
C TYR A 118 9.93 -18.64 8.98
N GLN A 119 8.61 -18.63 8.89
CA GLN A 119 7.87 -19.15 7.73
C GLN A 119 8.04 -18.25 6.52
N ALA A 120 8.04 -16.92 6.70
CA ALA A 120 8.39 -15.96 5.67
C ALA A 120 9.84 -16.17 5.16
N PHE A 121 10.76 -16.53 6.06
CA PHE A 121 12.14 -16.88 5.67
C PHE A 121 12.24 -18.22 4.93
N LEU A 122 11.44 -19.21 5.30
CA LEU A 122 11.34 -20.46 4.54
C LEU A 122 10.79 -20.20 3.13
N PHE A 123 9.76 -19.35 2.99
CA PHE A 123 9.26 -18.92 1.68
C PHE A 123 10.38 -18.28 0.84
N SER A 124 11.11 -17.34 1.42
CA SER A 124 12.26 -16.69 0.76
C SER A 124 13.33 -17.69 0.28
N ARG A 125 13.52 -18.78 1.01
CA ARG A 125 14.43 -19.88 0.66
C ARG A 125 13.88 -20.86 -0.37
N GLY A 126 12.63 -20.68 -0.82
CA GLY A 126 11.94 -21.63 -1.69
C GLY A 126 11.58 -22.96 -1.02
N HIS A 127 11.53 -22.97 0.31
CA HIS A 127 11.19 -24.19 1.06
C HIS A 127 9.67 -24.44 1.05
N TYR A 128 9.26 -25.69 0.84
CA TYR A 128 7.85 -26.08 0.75
C TYR A 128 6.99 -25.56 1.92
N HIS A 129 7.47 -25.70 3.15
CA HIS A 129 6.75 -25.23 4.34
C HIS A 129 6.59 -23.70 4.43
N GLY A 130 7.32 -22.92 3.63
CA GLY A 130 7.16 -21.48 3.56
C GLY A 130 5.81 -21.03 3.01
N ASN A 131 5.13 -21.89 2.23
CA ASN A 131 3.79 -21.63 1.69
C ASN A 131 2.65 -22.21 2.54
N GLN A 132 2.96 -22.89 3.63
CA GLN A 132 1.96 -23.46 4.53
C GLN A 132 1.49 -22.41 5.52
N VAL A 133 0.39 -21.74 5.21
CA VAL A 133 -0.23 -20.79 6.14
C VAL A 133 -0.82 -21.56 7.33
N PRO A 134 -0.54 -21.14 8.58
CA PRO A 134 -1.14 -21.75 9.76
C PRO A 134 -2.67 -21.76 9.72
N GLU A 135 -3.26 -22.83 10.24
CA GLU A 135 -4.71 -22.94 10.34
C GLU A 135 -5.30 -21.80 11.17
N GLY A 136 -6.39 -21.23 10.69
CA GLY A 136 -7.06 -20.09 11.35
C GLY A 136 -6.44 -18.72 11.06
N LEU A 137 -5.34 -18.65 10.32
CA LEU A 137 -4.77 -17.38 9.90
C LEU A 137 -5.34 -16.95 8.53
N ASN A 138 -5.92 -15.77 8.48
CA ASN A 138 -6.58 -15.22 7.30
C ASN A 138 -5.59 -14.53 6.34
N VAL A 139 -4.62 -15.27 5.84
CA VAL A 139 -3.57 -14.81 4.91
C VAL A 139 -3.43 -15.79 3.77
N LEU A 140 -3.26 -15.33 2.55
CA LEU A 140 -2.81 -16.17 1.45
C LEU A 140 -1.28 -16.14 1.31
N ALA A 141 -0.73 -17.13 0.61
CA ALA A 141 0.69 -17.17 0.29
C ALA A 141 1.07 -15.96 -0.59
N PRO A 142 2.27 -15.35 -0.36
CA PRO A 142 2.72 -14.22 -1.16
C PRO A 142 2.75 -14.53 -2.67
N GLN A 143 2.21 -13.61 -3.47
CA GLN A 143 2.15 -13.77 -4.92
C GLN A 143 3.39 -13.17 -5.60
N ILE A 144 4.04 -13.96 -6.44
CA ILE A 144 5.09 -13.49 -7.35
C ILE A 144 4.47 -12.99 -8.67
N ILE A 145 3.31 -13.53 -9.05
CA ILE A 145 2.54 -13.14 -10.24
C ILE A 145 1.85 -11.82 -9.94
N ILE A 146 2.43 -10.73 -10.41
CA ILE A 146 1.97 -9.38 -10.10
C ILE A 146 0.58 -9.11 -10.70
N GLY A 147 -0.34 -8.61 -9.86
CA GLY A 147 -1.70 -8.26 -10.23
C GLY A 147 -2.72 -9.39 -9.99
N ALA A 148 -2.32 -10.66 -10.04
CA ALA A 148 -3.23 -11.80 -9.86
C ALA A 148 -4.00 -11.77 -8.52
N GLN A 149 -3.40 -11.24 -7.47
CA GLN A 149 -4.04 -11.11 -6.16
C GLN A 149 -5.27 -10.19 -6.16
N TYR A 150 -5.42 -9.31 -7.15
CA TYR A 150 -6.57 -8.40 -7.24
C TYR A 150 -7.87 -9.13 -7.52
N ILE A 151 -7.88 -10.02 -8.51
CA ILE A 151 -9.07 -10.82 -8.81
C ILE A 151 -9.35 -11.85 -7.72
N GLN A 152 -8.29 -12.40 -7.10
CA GLN A 152 -8.42 -13.30 -5.95
C GLN A 152 -9.04 -12.55 -4.76
N ASN A 153 -8.62 -11.31 -4.49
CA ASN A 153 -9.18 -10.47 -3.43
C ASN A 153 -10.67 -10.22 -3.62
N ALA A 154 -11.08 -9.87 -4.83
CA ALA A 154 -12.50 -9.70 -5.16
C ALA A 154 -13.31 -11.00 -4.90
N GLY A 155 -12.74 -12.15 -5.23
CA GLY A 155 -13.36 -13.46 -4.99
C GLY A 155 -13.48 -13.80 -3.50
N VAL A 156 -12.43 -13.59 -2.70
CA VAL A 156 -12.45 -13.79 -1.25
C VAL A 156 -13.47 -12.84 -0.59
N ALA A 157 -13.44 -11.56 -0.94
CA ALA A 157 -14.38 -10.57 -0.42
C ALA A 157 -15.84 -10.95 -0.72
N LEU A 158 -16.14 -11.38 -1.96
CA LEU A 158 -17.46 -11.87 -2.31
C LEU A 158 -17.85 -13.12 -1.49
N GLY A 159 -16.90 -14.01 -1.24
CA GLY A 159 -17.09 -15.17 -0.38
C GLY A 159 -17.44 -14.82 1.04
N LEU A 160 -16.76 -13.82 1.63
CA LEU A 160 -17.07 -13.26 2.96
C LEU A 160 -18.48 -12.69 3.00
N LYS A 161 -18.85 -11.85 2.03
CA LYS A 161 -20.18 -11.27 1.90
C LYS A 161 -21.27 -12.36 1.85
N LYS A 162 -21.10 -13.35 0.97
CA LYS A 162 -22.09 -14.45 0.81
C LYS A 162 -22.25 -15.30 2.08
N ARG A 163 -21.23 -15.35 2.92
CA ARG A 163 -21.25 -16.07 4.21
C ARG A 163 -21.67 -15.20 5.38
N GLY A 164 -22.01 -13.94 5.15
CA GLY A 164 -22.41 -13.00 6.20
C GLY A 164 -21.29 -12.73 7.22
N LYS A 165 -20.02 -12.84 6.81
CA LYS A 165 -18.88 -12.56 7.69
C LYS A 165 -18.65 -11.05 7.79
N LYS A 166 -18.43 -10.56 9.01
CA LYS A 166 -18.04 -9.16 9.29
C LYS A 166 -16.51 -9.04 9.16
N ALA A 167 -16.03 -9.09 7.94
CA ALA A 167 -14.59 -8.98 7.60
C ALA A 167 -14.45 -8.47 6.18
N VAL A 168 -13.29 -7.88 5.88
CA VAL A 168 -12.90 -7.42 4.56
C VAL A 168 -11.79 -8.28 3.99
N ALA A 169 -11.59 -8.25 2.67
CA ALA A 169 -10.41 -8.78 2.05
C ALA A 169 -9.56 -7.62 1.51
N VAL A 170 -8.27 -7.63 1.84
CA VAL A 170 -7.32 -6.57 1.48
C VAL A 170 -6.20 -7.16 0.64
N THR A 171 -5.84 -6.48 -0.43
CA THR A 171 -4.68 -6.85 -1.25
C THR A 171 -3.79 -5.67 -1.52
N TYR A 172 -2.52 -5.96 -1.78
CA TYR A 172 -1.47 -4.99 -2.04
C TYR A 172 -0.78 -5.29 -3.37
N THR A 173 -0.42 -4.24 -4.12
CA THR A 173 0.49 -4.35 -5.25
C THR A 173 1.32 -3.09 -5.39
N GLY A 174 2.43 -3.14 -6.13
CA GLY A 174 3.14 -1.93 -6.57
C GLY A 174 2.44 -1.26 -7.75
N ASP A 175 2.92 -0.07 -8.12
CA ASP A 175 2.43 0.70 -9.29
C ASP A 175 2.43 -0.15 -10.57
N GLY A 176 3.45 -0.98 -10.78
CA GLY A 176 3.52 -1.89 -11.93
C GLY A 176 2.36 -2.88 -12.04
N GLY A 177 1.85 -3.36 -10.90
CA GLY A 177 0.70 -4.25 -10.86
C GLY A 177 -0.58 -3.63 -11.40
N SER A 178 -0.70 -2.30 -11.30
CA SER A 178 -1.86 -1.57 -11.85
C SER A 178 -1.91 -1.52 -13.38
N SER A 179 -0.91 -2.07 -14.06
CA SER A 179 -0.87 -2.20 -15.52
C SER A 179 -1.30 -3.58 -16.01
N GLN A 180 -1.55 -4.53 -15.10
CA GLN A 180 -2.04 -5.87 -15.44
C GLN A 180 -3.55 -5.89 -15.69
N GLY A 181 -4.01 -6.79 -16.56
CA GLY A 181 -5.44 -7.00 -16.82
C GLY A 181 -6.22 -7.36 -15.55
N ASP A 182 -5.69 -8.30 -14.76
CA ASP A 182 -6.28 -8.76 -13.49
C ASP A 182 -6.55 -7.62 -12.50
N PHE A 183 -5.78 -6.52 -12.54
CA PHE A 183 -6.06 -5.34 -11.75
C PHE A 183 -7.44 -4.74 -12.10
N TYR A 184 -7.67 -4.48 -13.39
CA TYR A 184 -8.93 -3.88 -13.84
C TYR A 184 -10.10 -4.83 -13.67
N GLU A 185 -9.90 -6.11 -13.96
CA GLU A 185 -10.91 -7.15 -13.80
C GLU A 185 -11.29 -7.32 -12.32
N GLY A 186 -10.30 -7.33 -11.42
CA GLY A 186 -10.50 -7.47 -9.99
C GLY A 186 -11.30 -6.32 -9.39
N ILE A 187 -10.92 -5.06 -9.67
CA ILE A 187 -11.66 -3.90 -9.16
C ILE A 187 -13.07 -3.81 -9.75
N ASN A 188 -13.23 -4.08 -11.06
CA ASN A 188 -14.52 -4.09 -11.72
C ASN A 188 -15.45 -5.16 -11.15
N PHE A 189 -14.94 -6.39 -10.95
CA PHE A 189 -15.71 -7.48 -10.35
C PHE A 189 -16.14 -7.13 -8.92
N ALA A 190 -15.23 -6.62 -8.10
CA ALA A 190 -15.54 -6.22 -6.74
C ALA A 190 -16.61 -5.12 -6.70
N GLY A 191 -16.51 -4.13 -7.58
CA GLY A 191 -17.52 -3.06 -7.72
C GLY A 191 -18.89 -3.59 -8.13
N ALA A 192 -18.93 -4.40 -9.19
CA ALA A 192 -20.17 -4.96 -9.73
C ALA A 192 -20.94 -5.82 -8.70
N PHE A 193 -20.24 -6.53 -7.83
CA PHE A 193 -20.82 -7.35 -6.77
C PHE A 193 -20.88 -6.66 -5.40
N ASN A 194 -20.45 -5.41 -5.32
CA ASN A 194 -20.38 -4.65 -4.08
C ASN A 194 -19.71 -5.46 -2.96
N ALA A 195 -18.54 -6.05 -3.29
CA ALA A 195 -17.80 -6.92 -2.40
C ALA A 195 -17.01 -6.10 -1.36
N PRO A 196 -16.90 -6.54 -0.09
CA PRO A 196 -16.14 -5.85 0.95
C PRO A 196 -14.63 -6.03 0.72
N ALA A 197 -14.10 -5.38 -0.31
CA ALA A 197 -12.71 -5.47 -0.73
C ALA A 197 -11.99 -4.12 -0.61
N ILE A 198 -10.73 -4.15 -0.18
CA ILE A 198 -9.83 -3.01 -0.21
C ILE A 198 -8.66 -3.34 -1.13
N PHE A 199 -8.39 -2.45 -2.06
CA PHE A 199 -7.31 -2.58 -3.03
C PHE A 199 -6.28 -1.48 -2.77
N ILE A 200 -5.07 -1.85 -2.37
CA ILE A 200 -4.01 -0.89 -2.07
C ILE A 200 -2.92 -0.98 -3.14
N VAL A 201 -2.65 0.14 -3.80
CA VAL A 201 -1.52 0.30 -4.71
C VAL A 201 -0.43 1.08 -4.00
N GLN A 202 0.65 0.40 -3.66
CA GLN A 202 1.87 0.99 -3.09
C GLN A 202 2.69 1.59 -4.24
N ASN A 203 2.36 2.82 -4.63
CA ASN A 203 3.03 3.52 -5.71
C ASN A 203 4.41 3.99 -5.24
N ASN A 204 5.40 3.11 -5.38
CA ASN A 204 6.79 3.40 -5.04
C ASN A 204 7.59 3.99 -6.21
N GLN A 205 6.92 4.50 -7.23
CA GLN A 205 7.39 5.23 -8.40
C GLN A 205 8.02 4.37 -9.50
N PHE A 206 8.34 3.11 -9.25
CA PHE A 206 9.05 2.29 -10.23
C PHE A 206 8.57 0.83 -10.28
N ALA A 207 8.08 0.40 -11.42
CA ALA A 207 7.91 -1.02 -11.75
C ALA A 207 9.27 -1.60 -12.19
N ILE A 208 10.01 -2.20 -11.27
CA ILE A 208 11.42 -2.56 -11.41
C ILE A 208 12.23 -1.28 -11.70
N SER A 209 12.48 -0.99 -12.98
CA SER A 209 13.22 0.16 -13.51
C SER A 209 12.34 1.11 -14.34
N THR A 210 11.07 0.76 -14.58
CA THR A 210 10.16 1.56 -15.40
C THR A 210 9.47 2.60 -14.51
N PRO A 211 9.69 3.90 -14.70
CA PRO A 211 9.05 4.94 -13.92
C PRO A 211 7.53 4.99 -14.17
N ARG A 212 6.78 5.39 -13.14
CA ARG A 212 5.32 5.39 -13.13
C ARG A 212 4.72 6.10 -14.36
N GLU A 213 5.23 7.23 -14.76
CA GLU A 213 4.74 8.02 -15.90
C GLU A 213 4.91 7.32 -17.27
N LYS A 214 5.73 6.27 -17.34
CA LYS A 214 5.85 5.42 -18.54
C LYS A 214 4.94 4.20 -18.51
N GLN A 215 4.31 3.92 -17.37
CA GLN A 215 3.41 2.78 -17.21
C GLN A 215 1.95 3.16 -17.54
N THR A 216 1.56 4.40 -17.31
CA THR A 216 0.21 4.89 -17.54
C THR A 216 0.20 6.38 -17.84
N ALA A 217 -0.71 6.80 -18.72
CA ALA A 217 -0.97 8.21 -18.99
C ALA A 217 -1.85 8.88 -17.92
N ALA A 218 -2.46 8.08 -17.03
CA ALA A 218 -3.24 8.61 -15.91
C ALA A 218 -2.33 9.39 -14.94
N LYS A 219 -2.75 10.56 -14.48
CA LYS A 219 -1.99 11.36 -13.51
C LYS A 219 -1.82 10.63 -12.17
N THR A 220 -2.86 9.91 -11.75
CA THR A 220 -2.86 9.08 -10.53
C THR A 220 -3.33 7.67 -10.86
N ILE A 221 -2.91 6.69 -10.09
CA ILE A 221 -3.43 5.32 -10.21
C ILE A 221 -4.83 5.24 -9.59
N ALA A 222 -5.10 6.05 -8.57
CA ALA A 222 -6.40 6.15 -7.92
C ALA A 222 -7.53 6.45 -8.93
N GLN A 223 -7.29 7.31 -9.95
CA GLN A 223 -8.31 7.62 -10.96
C GLN A 223 -8.76 6.40 -11.79
N LYS A 224 -7.97 5.30 -11.82
CA LYS A 224 -8.37 4.08 -12.53
C LYS A 224 -9.60 3.42 -11.92
N GLY A 225 -9.85 3.61 -10.62
CA GLY A 225 -11.03 3.10 -9.94
C GLY A 225 -12.34 3.75 -10.41
N VAL A 226 -12.29 4.98 -10.94
CA VAL A 226 -13.46 5.68 -11.50
C VAL A 226 -14.11 4.87 -12.63
N ALA A 227 -13.29 4.27 -13.49
CA ALA A 227 -13.79 3.44 -14.60
C ALA A 227 -14.53 2.18 -14.12
N ALA A 228 -14.21 1.68 -12.92
CA ALA A 228 -14.89 0.54 -12.28
C ALA A 228 -16.00 0.98 -11.31
N GLY A 229 -16.27 2.30 -11.20
CA GLY A 229 -17.26 2.85 -10.28
C GLY A 229 -16.89 2.74 -8.81
N LEU A 230 -15.60 2.62 -8.49
CA LEU A 230 -15.12 2.52 -7.12
C LEU A 230 -14.79 3.90 -6.53
N PRO A 231 -15.18 4.16 -5.28
CA PRO A 231 -14.52 5.17 -4.47
C PRO A 231 -13.01 4.92 -4.46
N SER A 232 -12.26 5.99 -4.70
CA SER A 232 -10.81 5.88 -4.85
C SER A 232 -10.14 7.06 -4.19
N VAL A 233 -9.00 6.82 -3.52
CA VAL A 233 -8.30 7.82 -2.72
C VAL A 233 -6.82 7.82 -3.09
N LEU A 234 -6.26 9.02 -3.23
CA LEU A 234 -4.83 9.28 -3.30
C LEU A 234 -4.35 9.73 -1.93
N VAL A 235 -3.38 9.04 -1.35
CA VAL A 235 -2.87 9.35 -0.01
C VAL A 235 -1.34 9.42 0.01
N ASP A 236 -0.79 10.32 0.81
CA ASP A 236 0.66 10.36 1.11
C ASP A 236 1.05 9.06 1.84
N GLY A 237 1.64 8.13 1.10
CA GLY A 237 2.08 6.84 1.60
C GLY A 237 3.30 6.90 2.52
N MET A 238 3.86 8.11 2.74
CA MET A 238 4.92 8.39 3.72
C MET A 238 4.35 8.94 5.04
N ASP A 239 3.02 9.20 5.11
CA ASP A 239 2.31 9.68 6.29
C ASP A 239 1.49 8.54 6.93
N PRO A 240 1.93 7.98 8.07
CA PRO A 240 1.26 6.84 8.67
C PRO A 240 -0.15 7.16 9.19
N LEU A 241 -0.42 8.40 9.63
CA LEU A 241 -1.74 8.77 10.11
C LEU A 241 -2.74 8.88 8.95
N ALA A 242 -2.33 9.46 7.83
CA ALA A 242 -3.16 9.54 6.63
C ALA A 242 -3.46 8.14 6.04
N VAL A 243 -2.46 7.28 5.95
CA VAL A 243 -2.65 5.90 5.47
C VAL A 243 -3.58 5.11 6.38
N TYR A 244 -3.40 5.23 7.71
CA TYR A 244 -4.28 4.58 8.67
C TYR A 244 -5.73 5.09 8.50
N ALA A 245 -5.94 6.40 8.52
CA ALA A 245 -7.27 7.01 8.46
C ALA A 245 -8.04 6.57 7.21
N VAL A 246 -7.40 6.66 6.03
CA VAL A 246 -8.00 6.26 4.75
C VAL A 246 -8.32 4.77 4.70
N THR A 247 -7.43 3.92 5.23
CA THR A 247 -7.65 2.46 5.23
C THR A 247 -8.75 2.07 6.22
N HIS A 248 -8.78 2.68 7.39
CA HIS A 248 -9.83 2.46 8.38
C HIS A 248 -11.20 2.87 7.85
N GLU A 249 -11.32 4.05 7.23
CA GLU A 249 -12.56 4.48 6.59
C GLU A 249 -13.01 3.50 5.50
N ALA A 250 -12.09 3.07 4.64
CA ALA A 250 -12.38 2.10 3.59
C ALA A 250 -12.88 0.76 4.16
N ARG A 251 -12.32 0.32 5.30
CA ARG A 251 -12.76 -0.87 6.02
C ARG A 251 -14.18 -0.72 6.57
N GLU A 252 -14.44 0.36 7.27
CA GLU A 252 -15.77 0.63 7.84
C GLU A 252 -16.84 0.73 6.74
N ARG A 253 -16.57 1.42 5.65
CA ARG A 253 -17.47 1.49 4.49
C ARG A 253 -17.77 0.11 3.92
N ALA A 254 -16.73 -0.71 3.73
CA ALA A 254 -16.90 -2.06 3.21
C ALA A 254 -17.74 -2.95 4.14
N LEU A 255 -17.55 -2.85 5.45
CA LEU A 255 -18.35 -3.57 6.47
C LEU A 255 -19.79 -3.10 6.52
N ASN A 256 -20.06 -1.82 6.27
CA ASN A 256 -21.39 -1.24 6.18
C ASN A 256 -22.10 -1.56 4.85
N GLY A 257 -21.46 -2.30 3.95
CA GLY A 257 -22.04 -2.70 2.68
C GLY A 257 -21.97 -1.63 1.59
N GLU A 258 -21.11 -0.62 1.76
CA GLU A 258 -20.89 0.46 0.78
C GLU A 258 -19.92 0.07 -0.35
N GLY A 259 -19.39 -1.16 -0.28
CA GLY A 259 -18.58 -1.75 -1.34
C GLY A 259 -17.09 -1.52 -1.24
N PRO A 260 -16.35 -1.85 -2.31
CA PRO A 260 -14.89 -1.80 -2.32
C PRO A 260 -14.35 -0.38 -2.43
N THR A 261 -13.07 -0.22 -2.05
CA THR A 261 -12.30 1.02 -2.20
C THR A 261 -10.95 0.73 -2.85
N LEU A 262 -10.51 1.61 -3.76
CA LEU A 262 -9.15 1.63 -4.30
C LEU A 262 -8.35 2.74 -3.60
N ILE A 263 -7.20 2.39 -3.02
CA ILE A 263 -6.30 3.33 -2.34
C ILE A 263 -4.95 3.33 -3.06
N GLU A 264 -4.49 4.49 -3.50
CA GLU A 264 -3.13 4.70 -3.97
C GLU A 264 -2.32 5.36 -2.87
N THR A 265 -1.33 4.65 -2.32
CA THR A 265 -0.36 5.21 -1.37
C THR A 265 0.89 5.63 -2.13
N VAL A 266 1.13 6.94 -2.22
CA VAL A 266 2.31 7.50 -2.90
C VAL A 266 3.49 7.41 -1.95
N CYS A 267 4.41 6.51 -2.22
CA CYS A 267 5.56 6.22 -1.36
C CYS A 267 6.84 6.07 -2.18
N TYR A 268 7.90 5.65 -1.53
CA TYR A 268 9.18 5.40 -2.21
C TYR A 268 9.84 4.12 -1.69
N ARG A 269 10.64 3.49 -2.53
CA ARG A 269 11.43 2.31 -2.21
C ARG A 269 12.90 2.71 -2.13
N TYR A 270 13.50 2.73 -0.96
CA TYR A 270 14.91 3.12 -0.80
C TYR A 270 15.88 2.07 -1.37
N GLY A 271 15.56 0.81 -1.20
CA GLY A 271 16.38 -0.30 -1.69
C GLY A 271 16.20 -0.61 -3.18
N PRO A 272 16.93 -1.61 -3.70
CA PRO A 272 16.71 -2.16 -5.04
C PRO A 272 15.32 -2.81 -5.15
N HIS A 273 14.90 -3.10 -6.39
CA HIS A 273 13.65 -3.82 -6.61
C HIS A 273 13.65 -5.18 -5.89
N THR A 274 14.71 -5.93 -6.07
CA THR A 274 15.00 -7.17 -5.33
C THR A 274 16.50 -7.29 -5.11
N MET A 275 16.88 -8.16 -4.18
CA MET A 275 18.29 -8.49 -3.94
C MET A 275 18.90 -9.42 -5.02
N ALA A 276 18.16 -9.69 -6.10
CA ALA A 276 18.58 -10.56 -7.20
C ALA A 276 19.17 -9.79 -8.41
N GLY A 277 20.07 -8.84 -8.14
CA GLY A 277 20.88 -8.17 -9.19
C GLY A 277 20.27 -6.88 -9.75
N ASP A 278 19.28 -6.27 -9.09
CA ASP A 278 18.82 -4.93 -9.45
C ASP A 278 19.81 -3.86 -8.98
N ASP A 279 20.07 -2.89 -9.85
CA ASP A 279 20.93 -1.73 -9.58
C ASP A 279 20.13 -0.44 -9.77
N PRO A 280 19.65 0.16 -8.68
CA PRO A 280 18.84 1.38 -8.75
C PRO A 280 19.55 2.57 -9.40
N THR A 281 20.88 2.64 -9.36
CA THR A 281 21.63 3.76 -9.93
C THR A 281 21.49 3.89 -11.44
N ARG A 282 20.99 2.84 -12.10
CA ARG A 282 20.73 2.84 -13.55
C ARG A 282 19.45 3.59 -13.95
N TYR A 283 18.54 3.84 -13.02
CA TYR A 283 17.24 4.42 -13.35
C TYR A 283 16.76 5.47 -12.34
N ARG A 284 17.48 5.66 -11.23
CA ARG A 284 17.23 6.70 -10.24
C ARG A 284 18.41 7.65 -10.14
N THR A 285 18.15 8.89 -9.73
CA THR A 285 19.18 9.89 -9.44
C THR A 285 19.33 10.06 -7.94
N SER A 286 20.52 10.51 -7.50
CA SER A 286 20.76 10.85 -6.09
C SER A 286 19.83 11.95 -5.57
N ASP A 287 19.44 12.88 -6.43
CA ASP A 287 18.53 13.96 -6.07
C ASP A 287 17.13 13.44 -5.76
N MET A 288 16.64 12.45 -6.52
CA MET A 288 15.37 11.78 -6.22
C MET A 288 15.43 11.08 -4.86
N ASP A 289 16.50 10.33 -4.60
CA ASP A 289 16.67 9.64 -3.31
C ASP A 289 16.67 10.64 -2.16
N THR A 290 17.41 11.75 -2.27
CA THR A 290 17.48 12.81 -1.28
C THR A 290 16.13 13.49 -1.03
N GLU A 291 15.35 13.76 -2.08
CA GLU A 291 14.01 14.34 -1.92
C GLU A 291 13.05 13.41 -1.19
N TRP A 292 13.13 12.10 -1.43
CA TRP A 292 12.29 11.14 -0.72
C TRP A 292 12.77 10.86 0.72
N GLU A 293 14.07 10.93 0.98
CA GLU A 293 14.62 10.82 2.34
C GLU A 293 14.10 11.91 3.28
N LYS A 294 13.85 13.13 2.79
CA LYS A 294 13.22 14.22 3.57
C LYS A 294 11.81 13.83 4.06
N LYS A 295 11.14 12.92 3.33
CA LYS A 295 9.79 12.47 3.63
C LYS A 295 9.76 11.15 4.43
N ASP A 296 10.90 10.68 4.93
CA ASP A 296 11.00 9.37 5.61
C ASP A 296 9.89 9.20 6.66
N PRO A 297 9.07 8.12 6.55
CA PRO A 297 7.91 7.93 7.40
C PRO A 297 8.26 7.79 8.89
N LEU A 298 9.41 7.19 9.19
CA LEU A 298 9.87 7.03 10.58
C LEU A 298 10.31 8.36 11.17
N VAL A 299 11.05 9.18 10.40
CA VAL A 299 11.54 10.50 10.85
C VAL A 299 10.35 11.43 11.07
N ARG A 300 9.42 11.49 10.10
CA ARG A 300 8.21 12.31 10.19
C ARG A 300 7.37 11.96 11.41
N PHE A 301 7.06 10.69 11.57
CA PHE A 301 6.19 10.22 12.65
C PHE A 301 6.87 10.33 14.01
N ARG A 302 8.19 10.11 14.08
CA ARG A 302 9.00 10.34 15.27
C ARG A 302 8.89 11.78 15.74
N LYS A 303 9.09 12.78 14.86
CA LYS A 303 8.95 14.19 15.20
C LYS A 303 7.57 14.51 15.78
N TYR A 304 6.51 13.98 15.20
CA TYR A 304 5.15 14.13 15.72
C TYR A 304 5.02 13.57 17.13
N LEU A 305 5.51 12.34 17.37
CA LEU A 305 5.42 11.68 18.68
C LEU A 305 6.30 12.39 19.74
N GLU A 306 7.48 12.86 19.36
CA GLU A 306 8.34 13.67 20.24
C GLU A 306 7.63 14.97 20.64
N GLY A 307 6.96 15.65 19.71
CA GLY A 307 6.14 16.83 19.97
C GLY A 307 4.99 16.56 20.94
N LYS A 308 4.47 15.34 20.98
CA LYS A 308 3.47 14.86 21.95
C LYS A 308 4.07 14.36 23.28
N GLY A 309 5.39 14.23 23.38
CA GLY A 309 6.06 13.63 24.53
C GLY A 309 5.93 12.10 24.63
N LEU A 310 5.53 11.44 23.55
CA LEU A 310 5.32 9.98 23.48
C LEU A 310 6.57 9.21 23.03
N TRP A 311 7.58 9.87 22.47
CA TRP A 311 8.80 9.25 21.96
C TRP A 311 10.05 10.02 22.37
N SER A 312 11.18 9.32 22.47
CA SER A 312 12.48 9.93 22.78
C SER A 312 13.61 9.13 22.14
N GLU A 313 14.84 9.65 22.19
CA GLU A 313 16.03 8.93 21.71
C GLU A 313 16.32 7.63 22.48
N GLU A 314 15.82 7.52 23.72
CA GLU A 314 16.03 6.34 24.57
C GLU A 314 15.05 5.19 24.27
N LYS A 315 13.95 5.49 23.61
CA LYS A 315 12.96 4.51 23.11
C LYS A 315 13.34 4.01 21.72
#